data_8188ab56704e0811f8197e424a1b342f
#
_entry.id   8188ab56704e0811f8197e424a1b342f
#
_cell.length_a   1.000
_cell.length_b   1.000
_cell.length_c   1.000
_cell.angle_alpha   90.00
_cell.angle_beta   90.00
_cell.angle_gamma   90.00
#
_symmetry.space_group_name_H-M   'P 1'
#
loop_
_entity.id
_entity.type
_entity.pdbx_description
1 polymer ?
#
loop_
_entity_poly.entity_id
_entity_poly.type
_entity_poly.pdbx_seq_one_letter_code
_entity_poly.pdbx_strand_id
1 'polypeptide(L)'
;MLMQVNVKKLVHKLSLALLCAVTLCLSGCGDIRDLEVTSVEIESVAPNGLRGVNVWLAVGIDNPAFQVGLSEIEGTLKLSGKVLGRMTMDPFTLRARSAEIYHLRTSLNIEQGVTLTEILSLMDMETLNKCMVDVSVKATLKGGISKRLNFNDIPLTDLL
;
A
#
# COMPACT_ATOMS: atom_id res chain seq x y z
N MET A 1 -22.68 -3.54 -12.88
CA MET A 1 -22.45 -4.36 -11.67
C MET A 1 -21.15 -5.16 -11.71
N LEU A 2 -20.79 -5.77 -12.83
CA LEU A 2 -19.51 -6.50 -13.00
C LEU A 2 -18.25 -5.60 -12.93
N MET A 3 -18.34 -4.36 -13.41
CA MET A 3 -17.21 -3.41 -13.40
C MET A 3 -16.84 -2.91 -11.99
N GLN A 4 -17.82 -2.75 -11.09
CA GLN A 4 -17.56 -2.32 -9.71
C GLN A 4 -16.88 -3.41 -8.87
N VAL A 5 -17.18 -4.68 -9.11
CA VAL A 5 -16.57 -5.80 -8.38
C VAL A 5 -15.08 -5.94 -8.74
N ASN A 6 -14.73 -5.70 -10.00
CA ASN A 6 -13.35 -5.82 -10.46
C ASN A 6 -12.46 -4.66 -10.00
N VAL A 7 -12.98 -3.43 -10.02
CA VAL A 7 -12.24 -2.26 -9.50
C VAL A 7 -11.99 -2.41 -8.00
N LYS A 8 -12.96 -2.87 -7.23
CA LYS A 8 -12.78 -3.16 -5.80
C LYS A 8 -11.70 -4.21 -5.56
N LYS A 9 -11.68 -5.29 -6.37
CA LYS A 9 -10.63 -6.32 -6.27
C LYS A 9 -9.24 -5.79 -6.63
N LEU A 10 -9.14 -4.95 -7.67
CA LEU A 10 -7.86 -4.33 -8.06
C LEU A 10 -7.36 -3.37 -6.99
N VAL A 11 -8.24 -2.49 -6.48
CA VAL A 11 -7.91 -1.56 -5.41
C VAL A 11 -7.55 -2.31 -4.12
N HIS A 12 -8.25 -3.39 -3.80
CA HIS A 12 -7.94 -4.23 -2.65
C HIS A 12 -6.54 -4.84 -2.78
N LYS A 13 -6.21 -5.41 -3.94
CA LYS A 13 -4.89 -5.99 -4.21
C LYS A 13 -3.78 -4.94 -4.16
N LEU A 14 -3.98 -3.76 -4.77
CA LEU A 14 -3.02 -2.66 -4.74
C LEU A 14 -2.80 -2.10 -3.33
N SER A 15 -3.87 -1.94 -2.55
CA SER A 15 -3.78 -1.48 -1.16
C SER A 15 -3.12 -2.52 -0.27
N LEU A 16 -3.44 -3.80 -0.46
CA LEU A 16 -2.80 -4.92 0.22
C LEU A 16 -1.31 -4.99 -0.14
N ALA A 17 -0.97 -4.78 -1.42
CA ALA A 17 0.40 -4.75 -1.90
C ALA A 17 1.22 -3.63 -1.22
N LEU A 18 0.69 -2.40 -1.16
CA LEU A 18 1.36 -1.28 -0.49
C LEU A 18 1.57 -1.57 0.99
N LEU A 19 0.55 -2.12 1.65
CA LEU A 19 0.61 -2.46 3.06
C LEU A 19 1.59 -3.62 3.33
N CYS A 20 1.56 -4.68 2.52
CA CYS A 20 2.52 -5.78 2.61
C CYS A 20 3.95 -5.30 2.35
N ALA A 21 4.16 -4.38 1.39
CA ALA A 21 5.46 -3.78 1.16
C ALA A 21 5.96 -3.04 2.41
N VAL A 22 5.12 -2.25 3.06
CA VAL A 22 5.47 -1.57 4.32
C VAL A 22 5.84 -2.58 5.42
N THR A 23 5.10 -3.68 5.55
CA THR A 23 5.38 -4.70 6.58
C THR A 23 6.63 -5.53 6.28
N LEU A 24 6.87 -5.93 5.02
CA LEU A 24 8.10 -6.61 4.59
C LEU A 24 9.34 -5.73 4.78
N CYS A 25 9.17 -4.43 4.60
CA CYS A 25 10.23 -3.45 4.78
C CYS A 25 10.71 -3.32 6.23
N LEU A 26 9.83 -3.57 7.17
CA LEU A 26 10.15 -3.56 8.59
C LEU A 26 10.90 -4.81 9.04
N SER A 27 10.86 -5.90 8.25
CA SER A 27 11.52 -7.18 8.54
C SER A 27 13.07 -7.12 8.52
N GLY A 28 13.66 -6.04 8.04
CA GLY A 28 15.12 -5.86 7.96
C GLY A 28 15.82 -5.45 9.25
N CYS A 29 15.08 -5.08 10.32
CA CYS A 29 15.63 -4.78 11.64
C CYS A 29 15.19 -5.86 12.64
N GLY A 30 16.11 -6.55 13.25
CA GLY A 30 16.00 -7.80 13.98
C GLY A 30 14.80 -8.06 14.92
N ASP A 31 14.05 -7.02 15.35
CA ASP A 31 12.91 -7.14 16.26
C ASP A 31 11.52 -6.88 15.62
N ILE A 32 11.48 -6.60 14.32
CA ILE A 32 10.23 -6.30 13.61
C ILE A 32 9.76 -7.50 12.77
N ARG A 33 10.45 -8.63 12.86
CA ARG A 33 10.18 -9.85 12.06
C ARG A 33 8.83 -10.49 12.35
N ASP A 34 8.22 -10.15 13.47
CA ASP A 34 6.99 -10.79 13.93
C ASP A 34 5.74 -9.92 13.71
N LEU A 35 5.88 -8.79 13.00
CA LEU A 35 4.75 -7.95 12.65
C LEU A 35 3.91 -8.66 11.59
N GLU A 36 2.64 -8.90 11.89
CA GLU A 36 1.73 -9.65 11.05
C GLU A 36 0.49 -8.82 10.68
N VAL A 37 0.17 -8.80 9.38
CA VAL A 37 -1.11 -8.29 8.91
C VAL A 37 -2.14 -9.42 8.97
N THR A 38 -3.08 -9.30 9.87
CA THR A 38 -4.08 -10.36 10.16
C THR A 38 -5.34 -10.24 9.32
N SER A 39 -5.67 -9.01 8.88
CA SER A 39 -6.84 -8.77 8.02
C SER A 39 -6.70 -7.48 7.23
N VAL A 40 -7.35 -7.41 6.07
CA VAL A 40 -7.51 -6.18 5.28
C VAL A 40 -8.92 -6.14 4.72
N GLU A 41 -9.64 -5.07 5.04
CA GLU A 41 -11.01 -4.83 4.58
C GLU A 41 -11.12 -3.44 3.95
N ILE A 42 -11.82 -3.35 2.82
CA ILE A 42 -12.16 -2.05 2.21
C ILE A 42 -13.47 -1.57 2.83
N GLU A 43 -13.40 -0.50 3.60
CA GLU A 43 -14.57 0.12 4.22
C GLU A 43 -15.35 0.98 3.22
N SER A 44 -14.63 1.80 2.44
CA SER A 44 -15.27 2.64 1.44
C SER A 44 -14.30 3.08 0.34
N VAL A 45 -14.87 3.47 -0.80
CA VAL A 45 -14.13 4.01 -1.94
C VAL A 45 -14.87 5.24 -2.43
N ALA A 46 -14.18 6.35 -2.59
CA ALA A 46 -14.74 7.58 -3.11
C ALA A 46 -13.83 8.21 -4.17
N PRO A 47 -14.40 8.79 -5.23
CA PRO A 47 -13.62 9.52 -6.21
C PRO A 47 -12.92 10.73 -5.58
N ASN A 48 -11.72 11.01 -6.05
CA ASN A 48 -10.91 12.16 -5.66
C ASN A 48 -10.45 12.88 -6.94
N GLY A 49 -11.27 13.82 -7.40
CA GLY A 49 -11.10 14.46 -8.70
C GLY A 49 -11.38 13.51 -9.88
N LEU A 50 -10.85 13.87 -11.06
CA LEU A 50 -11.08 13.13 -12.29
C LEU A 50 -10.20 11.89 -12.45
N ARG A 51 -9.10 11.82 -11.71
CA ARG A 51 -8.07 10.78 -11.85
C ARG A 51 -7.65 10.18 -10.51
N GLY A 52 -8.35 10.49 -9.45
CA GLY A 52 -8.04 10.05 -8.12
C GLY A 52 -9.13 9.19 -7.50
N VAL A 53 -8.74 8.36 -6.55
CA VAL A 53 -9.63 7.57 -5.72
C VAL A 53 -9.09 7.59 -4.30
N ASN A 54 -9.95 7.87 -3.33
CA ASN A 54 -9.67 7.65 -1.92
C ASN A 54 -10.26 6.32 -1.50
N VAL A 55 -9.48 5.56 -0.76
CA VAL A 55 -9.86 4.25 -0.24
C VAL A 55 -9.68 4.26 1.26
N TRP A 56 -10.68 3.88 2.00
CA TRP A 56 -10.61 3.65 3.44
C TRP A 56 -10.50 2.16 3.69
N LEU A 57 -9.51 1.80 4.50
CA LEU A 57 -9.15 0.42 4.81
C LEU A 57 -9.23 0.20 6.32
N ALA A 58 -9.81 -0.91 6.73
CA ALA A 58 -9.62 -1.46 8.06
C ALA A 58 -8.57 -2.57 7.98
N VAL A 59 -7.46 -2.36 8.67
CA VAL A 59 -6.30 -3.26 8.62
C VAL A 59 -6.01 -3.79 10.01
N GLY A 60 -6.17 -5.09 10.19
CA GLY A 60 -5.74 -5.78 11.39
C GLY A 60 -4.23 -6.00 11.36
N ILE A 61 -3.54 -5.53 12.39
CA ILE A 61 -2.09 -5.69 12.53
C ILE A 61 -1.78 -6.19 13.93
N ASP A 62 -1.04 -7.28 14.01
CA ASP A 62 -0.42 -7.76 15.23
C ASP A 62 1.04 -7.26 15.28
N ASN A 63 1.33 -6.46 16.30
CA ASN A 63 2.66 -5.93 16.54
C ASN A 63 3.18 -6.40 17.91
N PRO A 64 3.91 -7.51 17.98
CA PRO A 64 4.50 -8.00 19.23
C PRO A 64 5.68 -7.17 19.72
N ALA A 65 6.20 -6.27 18.89
CA ALA A 65 7.40 -5.48 19.14
C ALA A 65 7.10 -4.12 19.83
N PHE A 66 7.93 -3.15 19.58
CA PHE A 66 7.83 -1.80 20.12
C PHE A 66 6.94 -0.89 19.25
N GLN A 67 6.60 0.27 19.79
CA GLN A 67 5.81 1.27 19.06
C GLN A 67 6.61 1.88 17.91
N VAL A 68 5.97 1.94 16.73
CA VAL A 68 6.54 2.54 15.51
C VAL A 68 5.53 3.50 14.89
N GLY A 69 5.91 4.75 14.71
CA GLY A 69 5.17 5.71 13.89
C GLY A 69 5.56 5.54 12.42
N LEU A 70 4.56 5.42 11.54
CA LEU A 70 4.74 5.37 10.10
C LEU A 70 4.15 6.63 9.47
N SER A 71 4.94 7.33 8.68
CA SER A 71 4.55 8.57 8.02
C SER A 71 5.20 8.70 6.66
N GLU A 72 4.75 9.69 5.88
CA GLU A 72 5.27 9.91 4.53
C GLU A 72 5.27 8.60 3.71
N ILE A 73 4.14 7.89 3.76
CA ILE A 73 3.97 6.60 3.10
C ILE A 73 3.55 6.88 1.67
N GLU A 74 4.40 6.51 0.73
CA GLU A 74 4.20 6.75 -0.70
C GLU A 74 4.46 5.46 -1.48
N GLY A 75 3.64 5.23 -2.51
CA GLY A 75 3.82 4.13 -3.44
C GLY A 75 3.74 4.62 -4.88
N THR A 76 4.54 4.05 -5.77
CA THR A 76 4.50 4.32 -7.21
C THR A 76 4.32 3.02 -7.96
N LEU A 77 3.24 2.92 -8.72
CA LEU A 77 2.97 1.78 -9.60
C LEU A 77 3.54 2.04 -10.98
N LYS A 78 4.36 1.11 -11.46
CA LYS A 78 4.99 1.16 -12.79
C LYS A 78 4.59 -0.07 -13.61
N LEU A 79 4.41 0.14 -14.91
CA LEU A 79 4.26 -0.93 -15.91
C LEU A 79 5.33 -0.75 -16.98
N SER A 80 6.23 -1.70 -17.10
CA SER A 80 7.35 -1.64 -18.06
C SER A 80 8.12 -0.32 -18.02
N GLY A 81 8.36 0.23 -16.81
CA GLY A 81 9.06 1.49 -16.58
C GLY A 81 8.21 2.76 -16.66
N LYS A 82 6.97 2.68 -17.17
CA LYS A 82 6.03 3.82 -17.19
C LYS A 82 5.29 3.89 -15.87
N VAL A 83 5.28 5.07 -15.25
CA VAL A 83 4.48 5.32 -14.05
C VAL A 83 3.00 5.37 -14.42
N LEU A 84 2.20 4.50 -13.82
CA LEU A 84 0.75 4.44 -14.00
C LEU A 84 0.00 5.25 -12.95
N GLY A 85 0.52 5.26 -11.73
CA GLY A 85 -0.13 5.97 -10.64
C GLY A 85 0.74 6.08 -9.41
N ARG A 86 0.33 6.97 -8.52
CA ARG A 86 0.97 7.20 -7.22
C ARG A 86 -0.05 7.04 -6.11
N MET A 87 0.38 6.43 -5.03
CA MET A 87 -0.41 6.23 -3.83
C MET A 87 0.22 6.96 -2.65
N THR A 88 -0.61 7.50 -1.81
CA THR A 88 -0.20 8.05 -0.50
C THR A 88 -1.13 7.51 0.56
N MET A 89 -0.60 7.25 1.75
CA MET A 89 -1.38 6.78 2.89
C MET A 89 -1.21 7.75 4.05
N ASP A 90 -2.28 7.98 4.79
CA ASP A 90 -2.23 8.82 5.98
C ASP A 90 -1.29 8.20 7.03
N PRO A 91 -0.56 9.02 7.81
CA PRO A 91 0.34 8.52 8.84
C PRO A 91 -0.43 7.81 9.95
N PHE A 92 0.16 6.77 10.50
CA PHE A 92 -0.39 6.06 11.65
C PHE A 92 0.70 5.51 12.55
N THR A 93 0.32 5.09 13.74
CA THR A 93 1.25 4.56 14.75
C THR A 93 0.85 3.15 15.13
N LEU A 94 1.75 2.21 14.93
CA LEU A 94 1.64 0.85 15.43
C LEU A 94 1.94 0.86 16.93
N ARG A 95 0.97 0.49 17.74
CA ARG A 95 1.17 0.37 19.18
C ARG A 95 2.03 -0.84 19.50
N ALA A 96 2.83 -0.69 20.55
CA ALA A 96 3.67 -1.77 21.04
C ALA A 96 2.83 -2.90 21.62
N ARG A 97 3.17 -4.14 21.32
CA ARG A 97 2.55 -5.35 21.89
C ARG A 97 1.03 -5.34 21.82
N SER A 98 0.52 -5.02 20.63
CA SER A 98 -0.92 -4.90 20.38
C SER A 98 -1.32 -5.62 19.11
N ALA A 99 -2.52 -6.18 19.13
CA ALA A 99 -3.23 -6.64 17.96
C ALA A 99 -4.46 -5.75 17.79
N GLU A 100 -4.43 -4.85 16.81
CA GLU A 100 -5.46 -3.82 16.63
C GLU A 100 -5.87 -3.69 15.16
N ILE A 101 -7.07 -3.13 14.95
CA ILE A 101 -7.54 -2.73 13.63
C ILE A 101 -7.25 -1.22 13.46
N TYR A 102 -6.52 -0.90 12.40
CA TYR A 102 -6.19 0.47 12.02
C TYR A 102 -7.08 0.90 10.85
N HIS A 103 -7.75 2.05 11.01
CA HIS A 103 -8.54 2.67 9.94
C HIS A 103 -7.65 3.64 9.18
N LEU A 104 -7.31 3.28 7.95
CA LEU A 104 -6.31 3.99 7.14
C LEU A 104 -6.95 4.54 5.88
N ARG A 105 -6.60 5.77 5.51
CA ARG A 105 -6.98 6.35 4.24
C ARG A 105 -5.80 6.31 3.28
N THR A 106 -6.04 5.75 2.11
CA THR A 106 -5.11 5.72 0.99
C THR A 106 -5.68 6.53 -0.17
N SER A 107 -4.89 7.42 -0.73
CA SER A 107 -5.24 8.16 -1.95
C SER A 107 -4.43 7.61 -3.12
N LEU A 108 -5.13 7.17 -4.17
CA LEU A 108 -4.53 6.74 -5.43
C LEU A 108 -4.79 7.81 -6.49
N ASN A 109 -3.74 8.27 -7.16
CA ASN A 109 -3.82 9.20 -8.27
C ASN A 109 -3.21 8.57 -9.52
N ILE A 110 -3.97 8.57 -10.62
CA ILE A 110 -3.53 8.06 -11.92
C ILE A 110 -2.77 9.16 -12.65
N GLU A 111 -1.59 8.84 -13.15
CA GLU A 111 -0.72 9.78 -13.86
C GLU A 111 -1.36 10.28 -15.16
N GLN A 112 -0.97 11.50 -15.55
CA GLN A 112 -1.39 12.07 -16.83
C GLN A 112 -0.82 11.23 -17.98
N GLY A 113 -1.65 11.00 -19.01
CA GLY A 113 -1.26 10.19 -20.17
C GLY A 113 -1.43 8.68 -20.00
N VAL A 114 -1.92 8.22 -18.83
CA VAL A 114 -2.39 6.84 -18.66
C VAL A 114 -3.79 6.71 -19.25
N THR A 115 -3.95 5.77 -20.16
CA THR A 115 -5.22 5.49 -20.85
C THR A 115 -6.10 4.54 -20.05
N LEU A 116 -7.39 4.57 -20.30
CA LEU A 116 -8.33 3.60 -19.72
C LEU A 116 -7.95 2.16 -20.09
N THR A 117 -7.45 1.94 -21.30
CA THR A 117 -7.00 0.63 -21.76
C THR A 117 -5.83 0.11 -20.91
N GLU A 118 -4.87 0.96 -20.56
CA GLU A 118 -3.76 0.59 -19.67
C GLU A 118 -4.27 0.25 -18.26
N ILE A 119 -5.25 0.98 -17.76
CA ILE A 119 -5.87 0.67 -16.46
C ILE A 119 -6.60 -0.68 -16.50
N LEU A 120 -7.37 -0.91 -17.54
CA LEU A 120 -8.08 -2.18 -17.73
C LEU A 120 -7.14 -3.36 -17.92
N SER A 121 -5.98 -3.15 -18.56
CA SER A 121 -4.98 -4.20 -18.72
C SER A 121 -4.39 -4.70 -17.39
N LEU A 122 -4.46 -3.91 -16.31
CA LEU A 122 -4.06 -4.37 -14.99
C LEU A 122 -4.97 -5.46 -14.39
N MET A 123 -6.09 -5.76 -15.05
CA MET A 123 -6.96 -6.87 -14.68
C MET A 123 -6.46 -8.21 -15.25
N ASP A 124 -5.52 -8.16 -16.17
CA ASP A 124 -4.89 -9.33 -16.76
C ASP A 124 -3.63 -9.73 -15.98
N MET A 125 -3.50 -11.02 -15.67
CA MET A 125 -2.39 -11.57 -14.90
C MET A 125 -1.04 -11.42 -15.62
N GLU A 126 -1.02 -11.49 -16.95
CA GLU A 126 0.21 -11.29 -17.70
C GLU A 126 0.73 -9.85 -17.58
N THR A 127 -0.17 -8.89 -17.58
CA THR A 127 0.15 -7.47 -17.36
C THR A 127 0.58 -7.21 -15.89
N LEU A 128 -0.09 -7.82 -14.94
CA LEU A 128 0.27 -7.70 -13.51
C LEU A 128 1.69 -8.22 -13.24
N ASN A 129 2.12 -9.28 -13.92
CA ASN A 129 3.48 -9.83 -13.80
C ASN A 129 4.57 -8.85 -14.28
N LYS A 130 4.21 -7.85 -15.08
CA LYS A 130 5.12 -6.80 -15.59
C LYS A 130 5.07 -5.51 -14.72
N CYS A 131 4.20 -5.50 -13.72
CA CYS A 131 4.05 -4.36 -12.83
C CYS A 131 5.08 -4.40 -11.70
N MET A 132 5.69 -3.24 -11.45
CA MET A 132 6.61 -3.01 -10.35
C MET A 132 6.07 -1.91 -9.45
N VAL A 133 6.38 -2.00 -8.18
CA VAL A 133 5.99 -1.01 -7.17
C VAL A 133 7.23 -0.48 -6.46
N ASP A 134 7.34 0.83 -6.38
CA ASP A 134 8.27 1.48 -5.46
C ASP A 134 7.51 1.91 -4.22
N VAL A 135 8.11 1.74 -3.06
CA VAL A 135 7.53 2.14 -1.77
C VAL A 135 8.53 2.95 -0.99
N SER A 136 8.10 4.08 -0.44
CA SER A 136 8.85 4.90 0.49
C SER A 136 8.03 5.09 1.77
N VAL A 137 8.67 4.94 2.91
CA VAL A 137 8.04 5.14 4.21
C VAL A 137 9.05 5.68 5.22
N LYS A 138 8.61 6.60 6.07
CA LYS A 138 9.40 7.10 7.21
C LYS A 138 8.91 6.41 8.47
N ALA A 139 9.77 5.58 9.04
CA ALA A 139 9.55 4.93 10.32
C ALA A 139 10.18 5.75 11.45
N THR A 140 9.42 6.02 12.51
CA THR A 140 9.87 6.78 13.66
C THR A 140 9.66 5.94 14.92
N LEU A 141 10.73 5.73 15.67
CA LEU A 141 10.70 5.03 16.95
C LEU A 141 10.32 5.98 18.10
N LYS A 142 9.84 5.41 19.20
CA LYS A 142 9.66 6.14 20.44
C LYS A 142 11.02 6.73 20.88
N GLY A 143 11.08 8.06 20.99
CA GLY A 143 12.33 8.79 21.25
C GLY A 143 12.77 9.68 20.08
N GLY A 144 12.04 9.68 18.98
CA GLY A 144 12.24 10.61 17.85
C GLY A 144 13.27 10.16 16.83
N ILE A 145 13.85 8.99 16.98
CA ILE A 145 14.75 8.41 15.96
C ILE A 145 13.90 7.98 14.77
N SER A 146 14.16 8.57 13.62
CA SER A 146 13.46 8.23 12.38
C SER A 146 14.40 7.81 11.27
N LYS A 147 13.92 6.90 10.42
CA LYS A 147 14.62 6.42 9.24
C LYS A 147 13.66 6.34 8.06
N ARG A 148 14.08 6.84 6.90
CA ARG A 148 13.37 6.61 5.64
C ARG A 148 13.81 5.28 5.06
N LEU A 149 12.83 4.47 4.70
CA LEU A 149 13.01 3.18 4.03
C LEU A 149 12.47 3.32 2.61
N ASN A 150 13.28 2.94 1.63
CA ASN A 150 12.91 2.98 0.21
C ASN A 150 13.11 1.59 -0.37
N PHE A 151 12.12 1.12 -1.07
CA PHE A 151 12.10 -0.17 -1.76
C PHE A 151 11.68 0.08 -3.20
N ASN A 152 12.52 -0.32 -4.12
CA ASN A 152 12.31 -0.07 -5.54
C ASN A 152 12.14 -1.38 -6.29
N ASP A 153 11.35 -1.31 -7.36
CA ASP A 153 11.16 -2.41 -8.32
C ASP A 153 10.69 -3.73 -7.67
N ILE A 154 9.80 -3.63 -6.68
CA ILE A 154 9.15 -4.80 -6.09
C ILE A 154 8.13 -5.33 -7.10
N PRO A 155 8.22 -6.60 -7.56
CA PRO A 155 7.17 -7.19 -8.38
C PRO A 155 5.82 -7.12 -7.69
N LEU A 156 4.81 -6.60 -8.37
CA LEU A 156 3.46 -6.50 -7.79
C LEU A 156 2.91 -7.86 -7.36
N THR A 157 3.30 -8.91 -8.08
CA THR A 157 2.91 -10.30 -7.77
C THR A 157 3.46 -10.83 -6.46
N ASP A 158 4.58 -10.29 -5.98
CA ASP A 158 5.17 -10.68 -4.69
C ASP A 158 4.41 -10.07 -3.50
N LEU A 159 3.51 -9.12 -3.80
CA LEU A 159 2.71 -8.40 -2.81
C LEU A 159 1.23 -8.85 -2.81
N LEU A 160 0.86 -9.80 -3.66
CA LEU A 160 -0.50 -10.35 -3.82
C LEU A 160 -0.61 -11.75 -3.25
#